data_83fbd8b91844eab7800aece02301ac05
#
_entry.id   83fbd8b91844eab7800aece02301ac05
#
_cell.length_a   1.000
_cell.length_b   1.000
_cell.length_c   1.000
_cell.angle_alpha   90.00
_cell.angle_beta   90.00
_cell.angle_gamma   90.00
#
_symmetry.space_group_name_H-M   'P 1'
#
loop_
_entity.id
_entity.type
_entity.pdbx_description
1 polymer ?
#
loop_
_entity_poly.entity_id
_entity_poly.type
_entity_poly.pdbx_seq_one_letter_code
_entity_poly.pdbx_strand_id
1 'polypeptide(L)'
;MKKLFHFLFVLVIVLCVTVLNLIGLVIFLAPKDPVLDALPRWESKEFYTSGGFQDSTDYAKYTYRIGKDQLEETGVLHPVKEDNIPDILAYVENFEKWVRTCDDFPKDDYDFDKSLVSEGDYFFIFNKYEEAEKAFWNYNLYYFDVDAGILYYFHSNI
;
A
#
# COMPACT_ATOMS: atom_id res chain seq x y z
N MET A 1 -7.62 -53.66 9.72
CA MET A 1 -6.58 -52.67 9.42
C MET A 1 -6.79 -51.92 8.11
N LYS A 2 -7.02 -52.58 6.96
CA LYS A 2 -7.20 -51.90 5.64
C LYS A 2 -8.33 -50.86 5.62
N LYS A 3 -9.51 -51.16 6.23
CA LYS A 3 -10.65 -50.25 6.26
C LYS A 3 -10.38 -48.98 7.10
N LEU A 4 -9.67 -49.10 8.21
CA LEU A 4 -9.30 -47.97 9.03
C LEU A 4 -8.28 -47.07 8.31
N PHE A 5 -7.32 -47.64 7.63
CA PHE A 5 -6.33 -46.90 6.83
C PHE A 5 -7.03 -46.12 5.68
N HIS A 6 -7.99 -46.75 4.99
CA HIS A 6 -8.75 -46.11 3.93
C HIS A 6 -9.58 -44.94 4.48
N PHE A 7 -10.24 -45.12 5.63
CA PHE A 7 -11.01 -44.05 6.29
C PHE A 7 -10.12 -42.88 6.69
N LEU A 8 -8.96 -43.14 7.30
CA LEU A 8 -8.00 -42.09 7.67
C LEU A 8 -7.48 -41.35 6.45
N PHE A 9 -7.18 -42.06 5.36
CA PHE A 9 -6.71 -41.46 4.12
C PHE A 9 -7.75 -40.51 3.51
N VAL A 10 -9.02 -40.95 3.43
CA VAL A 10 -10.13 -40.10 2.95
C VAL A 10 -10.32 -38.89 3.84
N LEU A 11 -10.25 -39.04 5.17
CA LEU A 11 -10.37 -37.95 6.13
C LEU A 11 -9.29 -36.88 5.91
N VAL A 12 -8.05 -37.30 5.68
CA VAL A 12 -6.93 -36.39 5.41
C VAL A 12 -7.16 -35.62 4.10
N ILE A 13 -7.62 -36.30 3.04
CA ILE A 13 -7.90 -35.63 1.76
C ILE A 13 -9.01 -34.58 1.95
N VAL A 14 -10.10 -34.92 2.63
CA VAL A 14 -11.20 -33.98 2.89
C VAL A 14 -10.69 -32.76 3.68
N LEU A 15 -9.88 -32.98 4.71
CA LEU A 15 -9.29 -31.91 5.52
C LEU A 15 -8.39 -31.00 4.64
N CYS A 16 -7.52 -31.56 3.84
CA CYS A 16 -6.65 -30.79 2.93
C CYS A 16 -7.48 -29.93 1.94
N VAL A 17 -8.50 -30.53 1.32
CA VAL A 17 -9.38 -29.79 0.39
C VAL A 17 -10.12 -28.67 1.10
N THR A 18 -10.62 -28.90 2.33
CA THR A 18 -11.29 -27.87 3.12
C THR A 18 -10.34 -26.70 3.46
N VAL A 19 -9.13 -27.02 3.90
CA VAL A 19 -8.11 -25.99 4.22
C VAL A 19 -7.74 -25.17 2.98
N LEU A 20 -7.54 -25.83 1.83
CA LEU A 20 -7.24 -25.13 0.57
C LEU A 20 -8.38 -24.21 0.13
N ASN A 21 -9.64 -24.65 0.27
CA ASN A 21 -10.78 -23.79 -0.02
C ASN A 21 -10.90 -22.60 0.93
N LEU A 22 -10.62 -22.78 2.22
CA LEU A 22 -10.60 -21.68 3.21
C LEU A 22 -9.49 -20.67 2.90
N ILE A 23 -8.29 -21.14 2.54
CA ILE A 23 -7.18 -20.28 2.12
C ILE A 23 -7.57 -19.49 0.87
N GLY A 24 -8.14 -20.17 -0.14
CA GLY A 24 -8.63 -19.53 -1.36
C GLY A 24 -9.69 -18.45 -1.08
N LEU A 25 -10.61 -18.72 -0.15
CA LEU A 25 -11.63 -17.77 0.26
C LEU A 25 -11.03 -16.56 0.97
N VAL A 26 -10.07 -16.75 1.87
CA VAL A 26 -9.37 -15.66 2.57
C VAL A 26 -8.63 -14.77 1.57
N ILE A 27 -7.92 -15.35 0.60
CA ILE A 27 -7.22 -14.59 -0.45
C ILE A 27 -8.22 -13.82 -1.32
N PHE A 28 -9.35 -14.44 -1.66
CA PHE A 28 -10.39 -13.81 -2.48
C PHE A 28 -11.09 -12.64 -1.77
N LEU A 29 -11.29 -12.76 -0.45
CA LEU A 29 -11.95 -11.75 0.38
C LEU A 29 -10.95 -10.71 0.94
N ALA A 30 -9.64 -10.89 0.73
CA ALA A 30 -8.65 -9.91 1.17
C ALA A 30 -8.94 -8.55 0.53
N PRO A 31 -8.88 -7.47 1.30
CA PRO A 31 -9.00 -6.12 0.74
C PRO A 31 -7.97 -5.93 -0.38
N LYS A 32 -8.44 -5.48 -1.53
CA LYS A 32 -7.57 -5.17 -2.67
C LYS A 32 -7.06 -3.75 -2.54
N ASP A 33 -5.79 -3.58 -2.82
CA ASP A 33 -5.19 -2.25 -2.92
C ASP A 33 -5.46 -1.68 -4.32
N PRO A 34 -6.23 -0.57 -4.43
CA PRO A 34 -6.66 -0.10 -5.74
C PRO A 34 -5.50 0.35 -6.63
N VAL A 35 -4.41 0.82 -6.05
CA VAL A 35 -3.23 1.29 -6.79
C VAL A 35 -2.31 0.13 -7.14
N LEU A 36 -1.92 -0.68 -6.15
CA LEU A 36 -0.99 -1.78 -6.37
C LEU A 36 -1.57 -2.89 -7.25
N ASP A 37 -2.89 -3.11 -7.19
CA ASP A 37 -3.57 -4.10 -8.04
C ASP A 37 -3.76 -3.62 -9.49
N ALA A 38 -3.80 -2.30 -9.73
CA ALA A 38 -3.91 -1.73 -11.07
C ALA A 38 -2.55 -1.62 -11.77
N LEU A 39 -1.46 -1.50 -11.02
CA LEU A 39 -0.11 -1.41 -11.54
C LEU A 39 0.44 -2.82 -11.87
N PRO A 40 1.39 -2.93 -12.83
CA PRO A 40 2.09 -4.18 -13.06
C PRO A 40 2.91 -4.60 -11.83
N ARG A 41 3.45 -5.82 -11.86
CA ARG A 41 4.28 -6.28 -10.75
C ARG A 41 5.55 -5.41 -10.63
N TRP A 42 5.83 -4.95 -9.40
CA TRP A 42 7.06 -4.23 -9.06
C TRP A 42 8.30 -5.13 -9.17
N GLU A 43 9.46 -4.51 -9.40
CA GLU A 43 10.77 -5.20 -9.42
C GLU A 43 11.32 -5.40 -8.01
N SER A 44 11.21 -4.36 -7.19
CA SER A 44 11.63 -4.38 -5.78
C SER A 44 10.63 -3.66 -4.88
N LYS A 45 10.61 -4.05 -3.61
CA LYS A 45 9.82 -3.42 -2.56
C LYS A 45 10.66 -3.26 -1.31
N GLU A 46 10.64 -2.06 -0.75
CA GLU A 46 11.07 -1.76 0.62
C GLU A 46 9.84 -1.38 1.42
N PHE A 47 9.70 -1.87 2.64
CA PHE A 47 8.52 -1.62 3.46
C PHE A 47 8.91 -1.46 4.91
N TYR A 48 8.48 -0.38 5.52
CA TYR A 48 8.72 0.03 6.88
C TYR A 48 7.40 0.31 7.57
N THR A 49 7.24 -0.20 8.77
CA THR A 49 5.99 -0.08 9.53
C THR A 49 6.28 0.22 10.98
N SER A 50 5.42 0.96 11.59
CA SER A 50 5.36 1.13 13.04
C SER A 50 3.93 1.11 13.53
N GLY A 51 3.75 0.81 14.81
CA GLY A 51 2.46 0.79 15.46
C GLY A 51 1.88 -0.60 15.63
N GLY A 52 0.73 -0.62 16.29
CA GLY A 52 0.01 -1.83 16.66
C GLY A 52 -1.13 -2.15 15.72
N PHE A 53 -2.04 -2.98 16.21
CA PHE A 53 -3.20 -3.47 15.45
C PHE A 53 -4.22 -2.37 15.10
N GLN A 54 -4.26 -1.26 15.85
CA GLN A 54 -5.24 -0.18 15.66
C GLN A 54 -4.63 1.08 15.06
N ASP A 55 -3.41 1.43 15.45
CA ASP A 55 -2.71 2.62 14.99
C ASP A 55 -1.46 2.19 14.24
N SER A 56 -1.37 2.51 12.96
CA SER A 56 -0.22 2.14 12.13
C SER A 56 0.25 3.31 11.27
N THR A 57 1.56 3.37 11.09
CA THR A 57 2.22 4.29 10.17
C THR A 57 3.14 3.46 9.29
N ASP A 58 2.83 3.39 8.00
CA ASP A 58 3.56 2.57 7.05
C ASP A 58 4.16 3.43 5.95
N TYR A 59 5.39 3.12 5.58
CA TYR A 59 6.10 3.69 4.44
C TYR A 59 6.61 2.59 3.54
N ALA A 60 6.43 2.73 2.23
CA ALA A 60 7.01 1.80 1.29
C ALA A 60 7.48 2.48 0.01
N LYS A 61 8.48 1.85 -0.63
CA LYS A 61 8.95 2.19 -1.97
C LYS A 61 8.81 0.95 -2.84
N TYR A 62 8.20 1.12 -4.01
CA TYR A 62 8.07 0.08 -5.01
C TYR A 62 8.74 0.56 -6.29
N THR A 63 9.72 -0.18 -6.79
CA THR A 63 10.40 0.15 -8.05
C THR A 63 9.69 -0.52 -9.22
N TYR A 64 9.42 0.25 -10.26
CA TYR A 64 8.74 -0.18 -11.48
C TYR A 64 9.58 0.12 -12.73
N ARG A 65 9.40 -0.72 -13.75
CA ARG A 65 9.82 -0.43 -15.13
C ARG A 65 8.60 -0.24 -16.01
N ILE A 66 7.92 0.88 -15.81
CA ILE A 66 6.78 1.26 -16.64
C ILE A 66 6.99 2.66 -17.19
N GLY A 67 6.58 2.85 -18.45
CA GLY A 67 6.56 4.18 -19.05
C GLY A 67 5.29 4.95 -18.65
N LYS A 68 5.35 6.26 -18.91
CA LYS A 68 4.23 7.18 -18.62
C LYS A 68 2.93 6.72 -19.29
N ASP A 69 2.96 6.28 -20.54
CA ASP A 69 1.78 5.82 -21.27
C ASP A 69 1.11 4.64 -20.57
N GLN A 70 1.89 3.66 -20.08
CA GLN A 70 1.38 2.51 -19.35
C GLN A 70 0.79 2.91 -18.00
N LEU A 71 1.38 3.92 -17.33
CA LEU A 71 0.86 4.46 -16.09
C LEU A 71 -0.50 5.14 -16.31
N GLU A 72 -0.62 5.95 -17.36
CA GLU A 72 -1.88 6.62 -17.76
C GLU A 72 -2.98 5.62 -18.12
N GLU A 73 -2.64 4.51 -18.79
CA GLU A 73 -3.59 3.44 -19.15
C GLU A 73 -4.25 2.80 -17.91
N THR A 74 -3.58 2.78 -16.76
CA THR A 74 -4.17 2.23 -15.53
C THR A 74 -5.37 3.04 -15.04
N GLY A 75 -5.37 4.35 -15.28
CA GLY A 75 -6.42 5.28 -14.88
C GLY A 75 -6.60 5.44 -13.35
N VAL A 76 -5.74 4.82 -12.54
CA VAL A 76 -5.87 4.82 -11.07
C VAL A 76 -5.16 6.01 -10.44
N LEU A 77 -4.03 6.43 -11.00
CA LEU A 77 -3.27 7.58 -10.51
C LEU A 77 -3.66 8.86 -11.26
N HIS A 78 -3.65 9.97 -10.57
CA HIS A 78 -3.93 11.29 -11.12
C HIS A 78 -2.64 12.05 -11.40
N PRO A 79 -2.54 12.83 -12.50
CA PRO A 79 -1.35 13.62 -12.76
C PRO A 79 -1.19 14.71 -11.70
N VAL A 80 0.04 14.91 -11.25
CA VAL A 80 0.43 16.03 -10.39
C VAL A 80 0.40 17.31 -11.22
N LYS A 81 -0.28 18.34 -10.68
CA LYS A 81 -0.39 19.68 -11.23
C LYS A 81 -0.02 20.68 -10.15
N GLU A 82 0.33 21.90 -10.54
CA GLU A 82 0.70 22.96 -9.59
C GLU A 82 -0.35 23.17 -8.49
N ASP A 83 -1.64 23.07 -8.80
CA ASP A 83 -2.75 23.28 -7.86
C ASP A 83 -2.93 22.19 -6.82
N ASN A 84 -2.45 20.97 -7.07
CA ASN A 84 -2.56 19.86 -6.11
C ASN A 84 -1.26 19.52 -5.36
N ILE A 85 -0.14 20.13 -5.70
CA ILE A 85 1.12 19.97 -4.97
C ILE A 85 0.97 20.34 -3.47
N PRO A 86 0.33 21.44 -3.09
CA PRO A 86 0.14 21.78 -1.67
C PRO A 86 -0.62 20.72 -0.89
N ASP A 87 -1.63 20.10 -1.49
CA ASP A 87 -2.41 19.03 -0.86
C ASP A 87 -1.55 17.77 -0.65
N ILE A 88 -0.80 17.35 -1.67
CA ILE A 88 0.11 16.20 -1.57
C ILE A 88 1.12 16.44 -0.45
N LEU A 89 1.75 17.62 -0.43
CA LEU A 89 2.73 17.97 0.60
C LEU A 89 2.13 18.01 2.00
N ALA A 90 0.86 18.42 2.16
CA ALA A 90 0.19 18.42 3.46
C ALA A 90 0.05 16.99 4.03
N TYR A 91 -0.24 15.98 3.20
CA TYR A 91 -0.26 14.57 3.61
C TYR A 91 1.13 14.06 3.97
N VAL A 92 2.15 14.40 3.18
CA VAL A 92 3.54 14.04 3.48
C VAL A 92 4.00 14.68 4.80
N GLU A 93 3.71 15.96 5.03
CA GLU A 93 4.06 16.65 6.27
C GLU A 93 3.37 16.07 7.50
N ASN A 94 2.10 15.67 7.34
CA ASN A 94 1.39 14.95 8.40
C ASN A 94 2.05 13.61 8.69
N PHE A 95 2.40 12.83 7.66
CA PHE A 95 3.13 11.59 7.81
C PHE A 95 4.46 11.78 8.54
N GLU A 96 5.28 12.74 8.11
CA GLU A 96 6.57 13.07 8.75
C GLU A 96 6.43 13.46 10.22
N LYS A 97 5.33 14.13 10.57
CA LYS A 97 5.05 14.46 11.98
C LYS A 97 4.88 13.19 12.80
N TRP A 98 4.18 12.18 12.27
CA TRP A 98 4.02 10.89 12.95
C TRP A 98 5.32 10.11 13.00
N VAL A 99 6.08 10.01 11.92
CA VAL A 99 7.41 9.40 11.89
C VAL A 99 8.31 9.98 13.00
N ARG A 100 8.31 11.32 13.17
CA ARG A 100 9.11 11.97 14.21
C ARG A 100 8.68 11.61 15.64
N THR A 101 7.38 11.41 15.86
CA THR A 101 6.81 11.16 17.20
C THR A 101 6.70 9.69 17.54
N CYS A 102 6.77 8.79 16.55
CA CYS A 102 6.69 7.36 16.74
C CYS A 102 8.08 6.79 17.05
N ASP A 103 8.25 6.25 18.26
CA ASP A 103 9.55 5.74 18.70
C ASP A 103 9.92 4.42 17.99
N ASP A 104 8.92 3.62 17.60
CA ASP A 104 9.10 2.32 16.97
C ASP A 104 9.29 2.38 15.45
N PHE A 105 9.14 3.57 14.83
CA PHE A 105 9.36 3.71 13.40
C PHE A 105 10.86 3.78 13.08
N PRO A 106 11.35 3.03 12.09
CA PRO A 106 12.76 3.06 11.67
C PRO A 106 13.07 4.36 10.90
N LYS A 107 13.30 5.45 11.64
CA LYS A 107 13.42 6.82 11.11
C LYS A 107 14.53 6.98 10.09
N ASP A 108 15.60 6.21 10.20
CA ASP A 108 16.75 6.24 9.28
C ASP A 108 16.41 5.65 7.90
N ASP A 109 15.33 4.89 7.82
CA ASP A 109 14.86 4.27 6.57
C ASP A 109 13.83 5.14 5.82
N TYR A 110 13.38 6.24 6.43
CA TYR A 110 12.53 7.24 5.77
C TYR A 110 13.40 8.25 5.01
N ASP A 111 13.38 8.14 3.69
CA ASP A 111 14.26 8.89 2.78
C ASP A 111 13.51 9.72 1.72
N PHE A 112 12.20 9.91 1.86
CA PHE A 112 11.44 10.73 0.93
C PHE A 112 11.80 12.21 1.05
N ASP A 113 12.18 12.81 -0.09
CA ASP A 113 12.43 14.24 -0.17
C ASP A 113 11.22 14.94 -0.80
N LYS A 114 10.61 15.87 -0.06
CA LYS A 114 9.46 16.65 -0.54
C LYS A 114 9.74 17.46 -1.80
N SER A 115 11.00 17.78 -2.08
CA SER A 115 11.40 18.47 -3.31
C SER A 115 11.22 17.63 -4.58
N LEU A 116 11.00 16.32 -4.43
CA LEU A 116 10.67 15.42 -5.55
C LEU A 116 9.25 15.68 -6.09
N VAL A 117 8.35 16.25 -5.25
CA VAL A 117 6.96 16.45 -5.68
C VAL A 117 6.90 17.52 -6.77
N SER A 118 6.63 17.08 -8.00
CA SER A 118 6.70 17.92 -9.18
C SER A 118 5.60 17.62 -10.20
N GLU A 119 5.34 18.60 -11.07
CA GLU A 119 4.44 18.37 -12.21
C GLU A 119 5.00 17.30 -13.15
N GLY A 120 4.08 16.48 -13.66
CA GLY A 120 4.43 15.38 -14.57
C GLY A 120 4.49 14.02 -13.88
N ASP A 121 4.56 14.00 -12.56
CA ASP A 121 4.39 12.82 -11.72
C ASP A 121 2.93 12.48 -11.51
N TYR A 122 2.67 11.42 -10.73
CA TYR A 122 1.30 10.97 -10.48
C TYR A 122 1.09 10.69 -9.01
N PHE A 123 -0.17 10.83 -8.56
CA PHE A 123 -0.54 10.57 -7.18
C PHE A 123 -1.94 9.95 -7.06
N PHE A 124 -2.22 9.37 -5.91
CA PHE A 124 -3.55 8.97 -5.49
C PHE A 124 -3.66 9.11 -3.98
N ILE A 125 -4.73 9.74 -3.52
CA ILE A 125 -5.03 9.88 -2.09
C ILE A 125 -6.36 9.21 -1.82
N PHE A 126 -6.34 8.30 -0.87
CA PHE A 126 -7.54 7.68 -0.32
C PHE A 126 -7.68 8.06 1.14
N ASN A 127 -8.76 8.76 1.45
CA ASN A 127 -9.16 9.08 2.81
C ASN A 127 -10.31 8.20 3.24
N LYS A 128 -10.24 7.64 4.43
CA LYS A 128 -11.36 6.91 5.02
C LYS A 128 -12.49 7.84 5.47
N TYR A 129 -12.16 9.05 5.86
CA TYR A 129 -13.09 10.04 6.39
C TYR A 129 -13.25 11.20 5.39
N GLU A 130 -14.50 11.54 5.08
CA GLU A 130 -14.82 12.67 4.17
C GLU A 130 -14.74 14.03 4.88
N GLU A 131 -14.80 14.03 6.23
CA GLU A 131 -14.76 15.27 7.02
C GLU A 131 -13.35 15.85 7.02
N ALA A 132 -13.21 17.12 6.63
CA ALA A 132 -11.93 17.82 6.53
C ALA A 132 -11.11 17.79 7.85
N GLU A 133 -11.78 17.80 9.00
CA GLU A 133 -11.14 17.73 10.33
C GLU A 133 -10.46 16.39 10.61
N LYS A 134 -10.87 15.32 9.89
CA LYS A 134 -10.36 13.95 10.05
C LYS A 134 -9.57 13.47 8.83
N ALA A 135 -9.32 14.35 7.85
CA ALA A 135 -8.65 13.99 6.60
C ALA A 135 -7.29 13.31 6.80
N PHE A 136 -6.60 13.63 7.90
CA PHE A 136 -5.29 13.09 8.21
C PHE A 136 -5.28 11.94 9.24
N TRP A 137 -6.45 11.44 9.65
CA TRP A 137 -6.52 10.37 10.67
C TRP A 137 -6.33 8.98 10.08
N ASN A 138 -6.87 8.75 8.88
CA ASN A 138 -6.71 7.47 8.21
C ASN A 138 -6.69 7.69 6.70
N TYR A 139 -5.52 7.58 6.12
CA TYR A 139 -5.32 7.79 4.68
C TYR A 139 -4.22 6.90 4.12
N ASN A 140 -4.29 6.73 2.81
CA ASN A 140 -3.22 6.23 1.96
C ASN A 140 -2.88 7.31 0.95
N LEU A 141 -1.62 7.70 0.87
CA LEU A 141 -1.07 8.50 -0.20
C LEU A 141 -0.12 7.63 -1.02
N TYR A 142 -0.32 7.60 -2.31
CA TYR A 142 0.58 7.03 -3.30
C TYR A 142 1.13 8.18 -4.14
N TYR A 143 2.43 8.24 -4.27
CA TYR A 143 3.12 9.21 -5.11
C TYR A 143 4.08 8.47 -6.04
N PHE A 144 3.93 8.63 -7.35
CA PHE A 144 4.75 7.99 -8.36
C PHE A 144 5.67 9.01 -9.01
N ASP A 145 6.96 8.91 -8.70
CA ASP A 145 8.04 9.63 -9.38
C ASP A 145 8.32 8.94 -10.71
N VAL A 146 7.94 9.61 -11.80
CA VAL A 146 8.05 9.06 -13.16
C VAL A 146 9.50 8.91 -13.59
N ASP A 147 10.35 9.86 -13.23
CA ASP A 147 11.76 9.88 -13.64
C ASP A 147 12.55 8.78 -12.93
N ALA A 148 12.30 8.56 -11.67
CA ALA A 148 12.93 7.49 -10.88
C ALA A 148 12.27 6.12 -11.10
N GLY A 149 11.02 6.06 -11.55
CA GLY A 149 10.24 4.83 -11.63
C GLY A 149 9.88 4.27 -10.24
N ILE A 150 9.67 5.13 -9.26
CA ILE A 150 9.43 4.75 -7.88
C ILE A 150 8.03 5.20 -7.45
N LEU A 151 7.23 4.25 -6.95
CA LEU A 151 6.00 4.54 -6.23
C LEU A 151 6.30 4.58 -4.73
N TYR A 152 6.10 5.73 -4.14
CA TYR A 152 6.13 5.94 -2.70
C TYR A 152 4.72 5.74 -2.13
N TYR A 153 4.64 5.04 -1.02
CA TYR A 153 3.42 4.77 -0.29
C TYR A 153 3.53 5.26 1.14
N PHE A 154 2.54 6.02 1.57
CA PHE A 154 2.43 6.55 2.91
C PHE A 154 1.06 6.16 3.46
N HIS A 155 1.04 5.50 4.59
CA HIS A 155 -0.18 5.15 5.30
C HIS A 155 -0.15 5.69 6.71
N SER A 156 -1.26 6.28 7.13
CA SER A 156 -1.49 6.69 8.50
C SER A 156 -2.87 6.22 8.92
N ASN A 157 -2.95 5.56 10.05
CA ASN A 157 -4.18 5.15 10.72
C ASN A 157 -4.04 5.41 12.21
N ILE A 158 -4.82 6.38 12.74
CA ILE A 158 -4.70 6.91 14.11
C ILE A 158 -6.07 6.92 14.77
#